data_5989de5960081ab1262ed9b4febdf1b8
#
_entry.id   5989de5960081ab1262ed9b4febdf1b8
#
_cell.length_a   1.000
_cell.length_b   1.000
_cell.length_c   1.000
_cell.angle_alpha   90.00
_cell.angle_beta   90.00
_cell.angle_gamma   90.00
#
_symmetry.space_group_name_H-M   'P 1'
#
loop_
_entity.id
_entity.type
_entity.pdbx_description
1 polymer ?
#
loop_
_entity_poly.entity_id
_entity_poly.type
_entity_poly.pdbx_seq_one_letter_code
_entity_poly.pdbx_strand_id
1 'polypeptide(L)'
;MNRIKELRQAEGWTQEDLASRLSVSYQAVGHYEREFRSPDIETIHKLCDIFGCTADYLLGRSEVRSFELSPEEAELLRGFRALSPEGREYIRHTLALAALGHGEKNGALSDLERAT
;
A
#
# COMPACT_ATOMS: atom_id res chain seq x y z
N MET A 1 13.80 -4.60 -8.37
CA MET A 1 14.49 -3.65 -7.48
C MET A 1 13.69 -3.44 -6.21
N ASN A 2 14.36 -3.45 -5.06
CA ASN A 2 13.67 -3.22 -3.80
C ASN A 2 13.52 -1.71 -3.51
N ARG A 3 12.67 -1.39 -2.53
CA ARG A 3 12.38 -0.01 -2.15
C ARG A 3 13.06 0.43 -0.85
N ILE A 4 14.04 -0.32 -0.38
CA ILE A 4 14.66 -0.03 0.93
C ILE A 4 15.24 1.38 0.98
N LYS A 5 16.01 1.77 -0.01
CA LYS A 5 16.61 3.10 -0.09
C LYS A 5 15.54 4.19 -0.16
N GLU A 6 14.55 4.02 -1.02
CA GLU A 6 13.45 4.95 -1.19
C GLU A 6 12.70 5.19 0.12
N LEU A 7 12.34 4.11 0.80
CA LEU A 7 11.62 4.19 2.07
C LEU A 7 12.46 4.82 3.17
N ARG A 8 13.76 4.47 3.21
CA ARG A 8 14.69 5.07 4.17
C ARG A 8 14.79 6.57 3.97
N GLN A 9 14.95 7.00 2.73
CA GLN A 9 15.09 8.42 2.39
C GLN A 9 13.79 9.19 2.69
N ALA A 10 12.65 8.58 2.47
CA ALA A 10 11.36 9.19 2.80
C ALA A 10 11.22 9.48 4.30
N GLU A 11 11.85 8.66 5.15
CA GLU A 11 11.88 8.88 6.60
C GLU A 11 12.97 9.89 7.01
N GLY A 12 13.82 10.30 6.10
CA GLY A 12 14.93 11.19 6.41
C GLY A 12 16.11 10.49 7.11
N TRP A 13 16.23 9.18 6.98
CA TRP A 13 17.24 8.39 7.68
C TRP A 13 18.49 8.18 6.82
N THR A 14 19.65 8.15 7.51
CA THR A 14 20.89 7.67 6.89
C THR A 14 20.90 6.14 6.89
N GLN A 15 21.90 5.57 6.17
CA GLN A 15 22.09 4.11 6.22
C GLN A 15 22.44 3.65 7.63
N GLU A 16 23.15 4.46 8.40
CA GLU A 16 23.46 4.16 9.80
C GLU A 16 22.22 4.16 10.67
N ASP A 17 21.30 5.10 10.45
CA ASP A 17 20.04 5.15 11.18
C ASP A 17 19.23 3.87 10.98
N LEU A 18 19.11 3.44 9.74
CA LEU A 18 18.40 2.22 9.42
C LEU A 18 19.10 0.98 9.98
N ALA A 19 20.43 0.93 9.84
CA ALA A 19 21.24 -0.16 10.37
C ALA A 19 21.04 -0.35 11.86
N SER A 20 21.01 0.75 12.59
CA SER A 20 20.76 0.74 14.04
C SER A 20 19.40 0.13 14.37
N ARG A 21 18.37 0.48 13.59
CA ARG A 21 17.02 -0.05 13.80
C ARG A 21 16.90 -1.53 13.47
N LEU A 22 17.73 -2.00 12.54
CA LEU A 22 17.73 -3.41 12.11
C LEU A 22 18.73 -4.26 12.91
N SER A 23 19.56 -3.65 13.73
CA SER A 23 20.66 -4.31 14.44
C SER A 23 21.64 -5.00 13.48
N VAL A 24 21.98 -4.32 12.40
CA VAL A 24 22.98 -4.77 11.41
C VAL A 24 23.99 -3.65 11.18
N SER A 25 25.05 -3.94 10.42
CA SER A 25 26.02 -2.92 10.05
C SER A 25 25.46 -2.01 8.96
N TYR A 26 25.99 -0.79 8.87
CA TYR A 26 25.57 0.13 7.80
C TYR A 26 26.02 -0.38 6.42
N GLN A 27 27.11 -1.14 6.36
CA GLN A 27 27.53 -1.78 5.12
C GLN A 27 26.49 -2.80 4.64
N ALA A 28 25.87 -3.54 5.59
CA ALA A 28 24.82 -4.46 5.24
C ALA A 28 23.63 -3.75 4.60
N VAL A 29 23.21 -2.60 5.15
CA VAL A 29 22.16 -1.77 4.58
C VAL A 29 22.53 -1.35 3.15
N GLY A 30 23.75 -0.87 2.94
CA GLY A 30 24.22 -0.52 1.61
C GLY A 30 24.16 -1.67 0.62
N HIS A 31 24.54 -2.88 1.06
CA HIS A 31 24.46 -4.09 0.24
C HIS A 31 23.00 -4.44 -0.11
N TYR A 32 22.08 -4.29 0.83
CA TYR A 32 20.65 -4.53 0.58
C TYR A 32 20.13 -3.54 -0.46
N GLU A 33 20.44 -2.26 -0.32
CA GLU A 33 19.96 -1.22 -1.23
C GLU A 33 20.49 -1.39 -2.64
N ARG A 34 21.73 -1.85 -2.79
CA ARG A 34 22.34 -2.11 -4.09
C ARG A 34 22.08 -3.51 -4.61
N GLU A 35 21.38 -4.32 -3.85
CA GLU A 35 21.02 -5.69 -4.20
C GLU A 35 22.24 -6.62 -4.38
N PHE A 36 23.35 -6.30 -3.74
CA PHE A 36 24.51 -7.18 -3.67
C PHE A 36 24.24 -8.34 -2.73
N ARG A 37 23.34 -8.16 -1.78
CA ARG A 37 23.00 -9.14 -0.77
C ARG A 37 21.54 -8.96 -0.40
N SER A 38 20.80 -10.05 -0.28
CA SER A 38 19.42 -10.03 0.14
C SER A 38 19.33 -10.05 1.67
N PRO A 39 18.42 -9.27 2.27
CA PRO A 39 18.14 -9.42 3.70
C PRO A 39 17.57 -10.81 3.96
N ASP A 40 17.85 -11.36 5.14
CA ASP A 40 17.22 -12.59 5.56
C ASP A 40 15.75 -12.35 5.92
N ILE A 41 15.02 -13.42 6.16
CA ILE A 41 13.57 -13.35 6.43
C ILE A 41 13.29 -12.49 7.66
N GLU A 42 14.07 -12.65 8.72
CA GLU A 42 13.91 -11.86 9.95
C GLU A 42 14.09 -10.36 9.69
N THR A 43 15.11 -10.01 8.91
CA THR A 43 15.37 -8.62 8.54
C THR A 43 14.25 -8.06 7.67
N ILE A 44 13.72 -8.85 6.76
CA ILE A 44 12.57 -8.46 5.94
C ILE A 44 11.36 -8.16 6.82
N HIS A 45 11.07 -9.00 7.82
CA HIS A 45 10.00 -8.73 8.77
C HIS A 45 10.19 -7.40 9.50
N LYS A 46 11.40 -7.15 9.97
CA LYS A 46 11.72 -5.90 10.66
C LYS A 46 11.54 -4.69 9.73
N LEU A 47 11.99 -4.79 8.50
CA LEU A 47 11.83 -3.73 7.51
C LEU A 47 10.35 -3.44 7.24
N CYS A 48 9.53 -4.46 7.10
CA CYS A 48 8.10 -4.30 6.89
C CYS A 48 7.43 -3.62 8.10
N ASP A 49 7.82 -3.98 9.30
CA ASP A 49 7.29 -3.38 10.53
C ASP A 49 7.72 -1.91 10.65
N ILE A 50 8.99 -1.62 10.38
CA ILE A 50 9.54 -0.26 10.48
C ILE A 50 8.87 0.67 9.47
N PHE A 51 8.71 0.22 8.23
CA PHE A 51 8.17 1.06 7.15
C PHE A 51 6.66 0.97 6.99
N GLY A 52 6.01 0.07 7.71
CA GLY A 52 4.56 -0.10 7.60
C GLY A 52 4.14 -0.52 6.20
N CYS A 53 4.79 -1.54 5.65
CA CYS A 53 4.52 -2.01 4.30
C CYS A 53 4.54 -3.54 4.23
N THR A 54 4.02 -4.08 3.13
CA THR A 54 4.11 -5.52 2.85
C THR A 54 5.49 -5.87 2.31
N ALA A 55 5.86 -7.14 2.43
CA ALA A 55 7.10 -7.64 1.85
C ALA A 55 7.10 -7.48 0.32
N ASP A 56 5.97 -7.71 -0.33
CA ASP A 56 5.86 -7.53 -1.78
C ASP A 56 6.14 -6.09 -2.20
N TYR A 57 5.61 -5.12 -1.46
CA TYR A 57 5.90 -3.71 -1.73
C TYR A 57 7.38 -3.41 -1.53
N LEU A 58 7.94 -3.86 -0.40
CA LEU A 58 9.34 -3.65 -0.07
C LEU A 58 10.28 -4.20 -1.16
N LEU A 59 9.96 -5.38 -1.66
CA LEU A 59 10.77 -6.08 -2.66
C LEU A 59 10.49 -5.62 -4.10
N GLY A 60 9.58 -4.66 -4.29
CA GLY A 60 9.27 -4.12 -5.61
C GLY A 60 8.34 -4.99 -6.44
N ARG A 61 7.65 -5.94 -5.82
CA ARG A 61 6.75 -6.88 -6.52
C ARG A 61 5.32 -6.39 -6.60
N SER A 62 4.98 -5.36 -5.83
CA SER A 62 3.63 -4.80 -5.78
C SER A 62 3.70 -3.29 -5.61
N GLU A 63 2.73 -2.59 -6.15
CA GLU A 63 2.53 -1.16 -5.93
C GLU A 63 1.68 -0.89 -4.68
N VAL A 64 1.10 -1.92 -4.08
CA VAL A 64 0.25 -1.80 -2.89
C VAL A 64 1.11 -1.82 -1.64
N ARG A 65 1.23 -0.66 -0.98
CA ARG A 65 2.10 -0.49 0.18
C ARG A 65 1.64 -1.28 1.39
N SER A 66 0.34 -1.31 1.65
CA SER A 66 -0.22 -1.88 2.87
C SER A 66 -1.62 -2.42 2.58
N PHE A 67 -2.01 -3.45 3.33
CA PHE A 67 -3.36 -4.00 3.29
C PHE A 67 -4.18 -3.60 4.53
N GLU A 68 -3.70 -2.64 5.29
CA GLU A 68 -4.48 -2.11 6.39
C GLU A 68 -5.65 -1.31 5.85
N LEU A 69 -6.85 -1.66 6.30
CA LEU A 69 -8.08 -1.02 5.88
C LEU A 69 -8.62 -0.12 6.98
N SER A 70 -9.14 1.04 6.61
CA SER A 70 -9.93 1.84 7.54
C SER A 70 -11.22 1.09 7.88
N PRO A 71 -11.90 1.42 8.98
CA PRO A 71 -13.21 0.81 9.28
C PRO A 71 -14.21 0.97 8.16
N GLU A 72 -14.22 2.11 7.47
CA GLU A 72 -15.09 2.38 6.33
C GLU A 72 -14.77 1.45 5.16
N GLU A 73 -13.49 1.31 4.83
CA GLU A 73 -13.06 0.42 3.75
C GLU A 73 -13.37 -1.04 4.05
N ALA A 74 -13.15 -1.46 5.30
CA ALA A 74 -13.47 -2.83 5.73
C ALA A 74 -14.97 -3.11 5.60
N GLU A 75 -15.81 -2.15 5.95
CA GLU A 75 -17.26 -2.28 5.82
C GLU A 75 -17.68 -2.40 4.36
N LEU A 76 -17.13 -1.56 3.49
CA LEU A 76 -17.37 -1.63 2.05
C LEU A 76 -16.96 -2.98 1.48
N LEU A 77 -15.83 -3.50 1.90
CA LEU A 77 -15.35 -4.80 1.41
C LEU A 77 -16.27 -5.93 1.86
N ARG A 78 -16.72 -5.91 3.11
CA ARG A 78 -17.68 -6.91 3.61
C ARG A 78 -18.98 -6.86 2.81
N GLY A 79 -19.50 -5.67 2.56
CA GLY A 79 -20.71 -5.48 1.77
C GLY A 79 -20.55 -6.00 0.35
N PHE A 80 -19.43 -5.68 -0.28
CA PHE A 80 -19.12 -6.12 -1.64
C PHE A 80 -19.05 -7.66 -1.73
N ARG A 81 -18.40 -8.30 -0.76
CA ARG A 81 -18.25 -9.75 -0.73
C ARG A 81 -19.59 -10.47 -0.55
N ALA A 82 -20.55 -9.82 0.08
CA ALA A 82 -21.88 -10.40 0.29
C ALA A 82 -22.77 -10.30 -0.94
N LEU A 83 -22.40 -9.54 -1.95
CA LEU A 83 -23.21 -9.33 -3.13
C LEU A 83 -23.16 -10.52 -4.10
N SER A 84 -24.26 -10.69 -4.87
CA SER A 84 -24.27 -11.59 -6.02
C SER A 84 -23.28 -11.08 -7.10
N PRO A 85 -22.92 -11.94 -8.08
CA PRO A 85 -22.09 -11.47 -9.20
C PRO A 85 -22.67 -10.24 -9.92
N GLU A 86 -23.98 -10.21 -10.08
CA GLU A 86 -24.67 -9.08 -10.71
C GLU A 86 -24.56 -7.81 -9.86
N GLY A 87 -24.68 -7.94 -8.55
CA GLY A 87 -24.53 -6.83 -7.62
C GLY A 87 -23.13 -6.27 -7.62
N ARG A 88 -22.13 -7.15 -7.67
CA ARG A 88 -20.73 -6.73 -7.76
C ARG A 88 -20.45 -5.98 -9.05
N GLU A 89 -21.00 -6.43 -10.15
CA GLU A 89 -20.86 -5.77 -11.44
C GLU A 89 -21.49 -4.37 -11.42
N TYR A 90 -22.66 -4.25 -10.82
CA TYR A 90 -23.33 -2.97 -10.63
C TYR A 90 -22.43 -1.99 -9.85
N ILE A 91 -21.81 -2.45 -8.77
CA ILE A 91 -20.94 -1.62 -7.96
C ILE A 91 -19.71 -1.19 -8.74
N ARG A 92 -19.07 -2.10 -9.51
CA ARG A 92 -17.93 -1.76 -10.35
C ARG A 92 -18.29 -0.69 -11.36
N HIS A 93 -19.45 -0.83 -11.99
CA HIS A 93 -19.93 0.14 -12.96
C HIS A 93 -20.17 1.51 -12.34
N THR A 94 -20.78 1.53 -11.16
CA THR A 94 -21.04 2.76 -10.41
C THR A 94 -19.73 3.45 -10.02
N LEU A 95 -18.73 2.68 -9.57
CA LEU A 95 -17.42 3.23 -9.24
C LEU A 95 -16.75 3.85 -10.48
N ALA A 96 -16.86 3.18 -11.62
CA ALA A 96 -16.30 3.69 -12.87
C ALA A 96 -16.96 5.01 -13.26
N LEU A 97 -18.27 5.11 -13.15
CA LEU A 97 -19.01 6.34 -13.43
C LEU A 97 -18.64 7.46 -12.46
N ALA A 98 -18.51 7.16 -11.18
CA ALA A 98 -18.10 8.12 -10.19
C ALA A 98 -16.68 8.65 -10.47
N ALA A 99 -15.79 7.78 -10.92
CA ALA A 99 -14.43 8.17 -11.29
C ALA A 99 -14.40 9.11 -12.50
N LEU A 100 -15.26 8.86 -13.50
CA LEU A 100 -15.38 9.73 -14.66
C LEU A 100 -15.93 11.11 -14.29
N GLY A 101 -16.80 11.16 -13.27
CA GLY A 101 -17.36 12.40 -12.77
C GLY A 101 -16.49 13.11 -11.74
N HIS A 102 -15.26 12.70 -11.57
CA HIS A 102 -14.39 13.22 -10.51
C HIS A 102 -14.17 14.75 -10.59
N GLY A 103 -14.10 15.31 -11.80
CA GLY A 103 -13.99 16.75 -11.99
C GLY A 103 -15.23 17.53 -11.53
N GLU A 104 -16.38 16.88 -11.53
CA GLU A 104 -17.68 17.42 -11.12
C GLU A 104 -18.17 16.75 -9.84
N LYS A 105 -17.31 16.18 -9.15
CA LYS A 105 -17.43 15.21 -8.05
C LYS A 105 -18.66 15.29 -7.16
N ASN A 106 -18.97 16.45 -6.67
CA ASN A 106 -20.10 16.61 -5.73
C ASN A 106 -21.44 16.60 -6.48
N GLY A 107 -21.44 17.09 -7.71
CA GLY A 107 -22.63 17.10 -8.56
C GLY A 107 -23.08 15.69 -8.93
N ALA A 108 -22.17 14.86 -9.42
CA ALA A 108 -22.49 13.50 -9.85
C ALA A 108 -23.04 12.65 -8.72
N LEU A 109 -22.40 12.70 -7.55
CA LEU A 109 -22.84 11.95 -6.38
C LEU A 109 -24.18 12.45 -5.85
N SER A 110 -24.37 13.76 -5.84
CA SER A 110 -25.62 14.37 -5.41
C SER A 110 -26.79 13.96 -6.31
N ASP A 111 -26.56 13.89 -7.61
CA ASP A 111 -27.59 13.48 -8.56
C ASP A 111 -27.98 12.02 -8.35
N LEU A 112 -27.00 11.13 -8.08
CA LEU A 112 -27.28 9.73 -7.74
C LEU A 112 -28.08 9.58 -6.47
N GLU A 113 -27.73 10.35 -5.44
CA GLU A 113 -28.46 10.36 -4.17
C GLU A 113 -29.89 10.83 -4.35
N ARG A 114 -30.13 11.84 -5.17
CA ARG A 114 -31.46 12.36 -5.43
C ARG A 114 -32.32 11.39 -6.22
N ALA A 115 -31.71 10.57 -7.05
CA ALA A 115 -32.40 9.58 -7.86
C ALA A 115 -32.93 8.41 -7.03
N THR A 116 -32.37 8.21 -5.86
CA THR A 116 -32.79 7.15 -4.94
C THR A 116 -33.75 7.69 -3.88
#